data_97ed0610869b38f8e68a2abecf221b29
#
_entry.id   97ed0610869b38f8e68a2abecf221b29
#
_cell.length_a   1.000
_cell.length_b   1.000
_cell.length_c   1.000
_cell.angle_alpha   90.00
_cell.angle_beta   90.00
_cell.angle_gamma   90.00
#
_symmetry.space_group_name_H-M   'P 1'
#
loop_
_entity.id
_entity.type
_entity.pdbx_description
1 polymer ?
#
loop_
_entity_poly.entity_id
_entity_poly.type
_entity_poly.pdbx_seq_one_letter_code
_entity_poly.pdbx_strand_id
1 'polypeptide(L)'
;MAGWGDDATEIKTGTPVSLTLADDGKVKRINLSGKKLDQTALPMQVTQFDFEDKLFIKGLVLEEEKTIAVDHDATVVEADGTEVRIAPLDVQYQNASIWGKLITNFAGPMNNFILGVVVFWILIFLQGGVRDTQTNLFHVMPEGALAKVGVAETAQITKVGSHEVKNWQDLTQ
;
A
#
# COMPACT_ATOMS: atom_id res chain seq x y z
N MET A 1 11.12 -8.07 -6.59
CA MET A 1 12.24 -8.49 -5.77
C MET A 1 11.94 -8.05 -4.35
N ALA A 2 11.42 -8.92 -3.51
CA ALA A 2 11.64 -8.79 -2.10
C ALA A 2 13.14 -8.98 -1.97
N GLY A 3 13.88 -7.89 -1.76
CA GLY A 3 15.33 -7.95 -1.73
C GLY A 3 15.76 -8.81 -0.56
N TRP A 4 16.31 -9.95 -0.85
CA TRP A 4 17.36 -10.49 -0.03
C TRP A 4 18.41 -9.38 -0.08
N GLY A 5 18.61 -8.67 1.03
CA GLY A 5 19.70 -7.69 1.11
C GLY A 5 21.01 -8.40 0.81
N ASP A 6 22.02 -7.70 0.33
CA ASP A 6 23.35 -8.23 0.04
C ASP A 6 24.00 -8.98 1.23
N ASP A 7 23.39 -8.91 2.42
CA ASP A 7 23.79 -9.57 3.66
C ASP A 7 22.91 -10.78 4.03
N ALA A 8 21.95 -11.20 3.18
CA ALA A 8 21.12 -12.36 3.46
C ALA A 8 22.01 -13.61 3.56
N THR A 9 21.89 -14.35 4.65
CA THR A 9 22.64 -15.59 4.86
C THR A 9 22.19 -16.62 3.82
N GLU A 10 22.97 -16.78 2.77
CA GLU A 10 22.69 -17.70 1.68
C GLU A 10 22.79 -19.13 2.19
N ILE A 11 21.70 -19.89 2.15
CA ILE A 11 21.74 -21.32 2.47
C ILE A 11 22.52 -22.02 1.37
N LYS A 12 23.69 -22.59 1.73
CA LYS A 12 24.53 -23.36 0.80
C LYS A 12 24.44 -24.84 1.11
N THR A 13 24.78 -25.68 0.13
CA THR A 13 24.92 -27.11 0.35
C THR A 13 25.93 -27.37 1.47
N GLY A 14 25.54 -28.17 2.47
CA GLY A 14 26.35 -28.44 3.65
C GLY A 14 26.09 -27.51 4.84
N THR A 15 25.26 -26.46 4.67
CA THR A 15 24.90 -25.55 5.79
C THR A 15 24.15 -26.32 6.86
N PRO A 16 24.61 -26.30 8.13
CA PRO A 16 23.85 -26.88 9.24
C PRO A 16 22.67 -25.98 9.61
N VAL A 17 21.49 -26.55 9.66
CA VAL A 17 20.25 -25.86 10.04
C VAL A 17 19.52 -26.65 11.13
N SER A 18 18.70 -25.97 11.90
CA SER A 18 17.76 -26.60 12.83
C SER A 18 16.33 -26.36 12.36
N LEU A 19 15.61 -27.43 12.10
CA LEU A 19 14.24 -27.38 11.57
C LEU A 19 13.23 -27.54 12.70
N THR A 20 12.27 -26.64 12.79
CA THR A 20 11.08 -26.79 13.62
C THR A 20 9.94 -27.28 12.76
N LEU A 21 9.38 -28.45 13.09
CA LEU A 21 8.26 -29.04 12.40
C LEU A 21 6.94 -28.58 13.00
N ALA A 22 5.93 -28.43 12.16
CA ALA A 22 4.54 -28.28 12.57
C ALA A 22 3.91 -29.66 12.88
N ASP A 23 2.70 -29.68 13.42
CA ASP A 23 1.98 -30.91 13.78
C ASP A 23 1.69 -31.80 12.57
N ASP A 24 1.64 -31.23 11.37
CA ASP A 24 1.45 -31.93 10.09
C ASP A 24 2.76 -32.50 9.52
N GLY A 25 3.88 -32.30 10.21
CA GLY A 25 5.21 -32.79 9.80
C GLY A 25 5.93 -31.91 8.77
N LYS A 26 5.36 -30.77 8.37
CA LYS A 26 6.06 -29.81 7.50
C LYS A 26 6.97 -28.90 8.29
N VAL A 27 8.01 -28.40 7.64
CA VAL A 27 8.92 -27.42 8.22
C VAL A 27 8.22 -26.06 8.34
N LYS A 28 8.07 -25.58 9.57
CA LYS A 28 7.51 -24.26 9.88
C LYS A 28 8.59 -23.21 10.07
N ARG A 29 9.76 -23.61 10.58
CA ARG A 29 10.88 -22.69 10.81
C ARG A 29 12.19 -23.36 10.48
N ILE A 30 13.07 -22.62 9.80
CA ILE A 30 14.43 -23.04 9.44
C ILE A 30 15.38 -22.08 10.15
N ASN A 31 16.18 -22.58 11.07
CA ASN A 31 17.07 -21.77 11.90
C ASN A 31 18.53 -21.95 11.47
N LEU A 32 19.16 -20.86 11.01
CA LEU A 32 20.56 -20.76 10.61
C LEU A 32 21.44 -20.13 11.71
N SER A 33 20.83 -19.51 12.72
CA SER A 33 21.56 -18.73 13.73
C SER A 33 22.40 -19.58 14.69
N GLY A 34 22.26 -20.92 14.67
CA GLY A 34 22.91 -21.82 15.62
C GLY A 34 22.41 -21.72 17.07
N LYS A 35 21.52 -20.77 17.38
CA LYS A 35 20.89 -20.63 18.70
C LYS A 35 19.76 -21.64 18.84
N LYS A 36 19.64 -22.28 19.99
CA LYS A 36 18.50 -23.15 20.29
C LYS A 36 17.24 -22.30 20.52
N LEU A 37 16.43 -22.16 19.47
CA LEU A 37 15.13 -21.45 19.56
C LEU A 37 14.00 -22.40 20.00
N ASP A 38 14.10 -23.67 19.64
CA ASP A 38 13.11 -24.70 19.97
C ASP A 38 13.77 -25.96 20.55
N GLN A 39 13.14 -26.56 21.54
CA GLN A 39 13.64 -27.78 22.21
C GLN A 39 13.52 -29.03 21.31
N THR A 40 12.61 -29.02 20.35
CA THR A 40 12.29 -30.13 19.46
C THR A 40 12.84 -29.92 18.03
N ALA A 41 13.81 -29.03 17.88
CA ALA A 41 14.37 -28.74 16.57
C ALA A 41 15.18 -29.93 16.03
N LEU A 42 14.91 -30.30 14.77
CA LEU A 42 15.61 -31.37 14.04
C LEU A 42 16.87 -30.80 13.38
N PRO A 43 18.07 -31.22 13.78
CA PRO A 43 19.28 -30.79 13.10
C PRO A 43 19.41 -31.46 11.73
N MET A 44 19.75 -30.69 10.70
CA MET A 44 19.92 -31.17 9.32
C MET A 44 21.09 -30.45 8.66
N GLN A 45 21.88 -31.18 7.85
CA GLN A 45 22.80 -30.57 6.90
C GLN A 45 22.14 -30.51 5.53
N VAL A 46 21.90 -29.30 5.05
CA VAL A 46 21.16 -29.08 3.81
C VAL A 46 21.97 -29.55 2.60
N THR A 47 21.36 -30.37 1.76
CA THR A 47 21.94 -30.78 0.46
C THR A 47 21.27 -30.13 -0.70
N GLN A 48 19.93 -29.91 -0.62
CA GLN A 48 19.12 -29.27 -1.63
C GLN A 48 17.89 -28.63 -0.99
N PHE A 49 17.40 -27.55 -1.56
CA PHE A 49 16.13 -26.93 -1.14
C PHE A 49 15.48 -26.21 -2.30
N ASP A 50 14.16 -26.03 -2.18
CA ASP A 50 13.36 -25.20 -3.07
C ASP A 50 12.26 -24.55 -2.20
N PHE A 51 12.34 -23.24 -2.01
CA PHE A 51 11.38 -22.46 -1.22
C PHE A 51 10.46 -21.60 -2.10
N GLU A 52 10.54 -21.78 -3.41
CA GLU A 52 9.75 -21.00 -4.36
C GLU A 52 8.64 -21.83 -5.01
N ASP A 53 8.94 -22.98 -5.57
CA ASP A 53 8.00 -23.80 -6.36
C ASP A 53 7.54 -25.04 -5.59
N LYS A 54 8.46 -25.94 -5.27
CA LYS A 54 8.11 -27.26 -4.72
C LYS A 54 8.04 -27.30 -3.19
N LEU A 55 8.50 -26.25 -2.53
CA LEU A 55 8.49 -26.08 -1.08
C LEU A 55 9.02 -27.32 -0.34
N PHE A 56 10.28 -27.64 -0.54
CA PHE A 56 10.95 -28.74 0.17
C PHE A 56 12.35 -28.36 0.62
N ILE A 57 12.83 -29.05 1.64
CA ILE A 57 14.21 -29.06 2.07
C ILE A 57 14.70 -30.51 2.16
N LYS A 58 15.88 -30.76 1.62
CA LYS A 58 16.53 -32.07 1.60
C LYS A 58 17.88 -31.98 2.26
N GLY A 59 18.23 -32.94 3.07
CA GLY A 59 19.50 -32.96 3.75
C GLY A 59 19.72 -34.21 4.59
N LEU A 60 20.86 -34.25 5.24
CA LEU A 60 21.29 -35.36 6.10
C LEU A 60 20.79 -35.09 7.55
N VAL A 61 20.03 -36.02 8.08
CA VAL A 61 19.58 -36.07 9.47
C VAL A 61 20.11 -37.38 10.06
N LEU A 62 21.05 -37.31 11.02
CA LEU A 62 21.66 -38.48 11.63
C LEU A 62 22.25 -39.48 10.58
N GLU A 63 22.90 -38.92 9.56
CA GLU A 63 23.49 -39.65 8.42
C GLU A 63 22.49 -40.25 7.41
N GLU A 64 21.19 -40.09 7.64
CA GLU A 64 20.16 -40.50 6.69
C GLU A 64 19.71 -39.29 5.85
N GLU A 65 19.62 -39.46 4.54
CA GLU A 65 19.06 -38.44 3.66
C GLU A 65 17.56 -38.36 3.77
N LYS A 66 17.02 -37.19 4.18
CA LYS A 66 15.60 -36.95 4.32
C LYS A 66 15.17 -35.75 3.49
N THR A 67 14.00 -35.87 2.89
CA THR A 67 13.32 -34.77 2.21
C THR A 67 12.05 -34.46 3.01
N ILE A 68 11.95 -33.19 3.44
CA ILE A 68 10.81 -32.74 4.25
C ILE A 68 10.14 -31.60 3.51
N ALA A 69 8.81 -31.64 3.42
CA ALA A 69 8.02 -30.55 2.86
C ALA A 69 8.13 -29.30 3.76
N VAL A 70 8.20 -28.14 3.13
CA VAL A 70 8.24 -26.84 3.81
C VAL A 70 6.85 -26.22 3.76
N ASP A 71 6.39 -25.66 4.88
CA ASP A 71 5.13 -24.95 4.92
C ASP A 71 5.19 -23.70 4.07
N HIS A 72 4.09 -23.36 3.41
CA HIS A 72 3.97 -22.14 2.60
C HIS A 72 4.30 -20.85 3.37
N ASP A 73 4.00 -20.85 4.65
CA ASP A 73 4.20 -19.71 5.54
C ASP A 73 5.44 -19.89 6.45
N ALA A 74 6.34 -20.79 6.08
CA ALA A 74 7.56 -21.04 6.83
C ALA A 74 8.44 -19.81 6.94
N THR A 75 9.23 -19.75 8.01
CA THR A 75 10.18 -18.69 8.27
C THR A 75 11.62 -19.21 8.28
N VAL A 76 12.55 -18.35 7.89
CA VAL A 76 13.99 -18.59 8.00
C VAL A 76 14.54 -17.63 9.04
N VAL A 77 15.22 -18.16 10.05
CA VAL A 77 15.96 -17.35 11.02
C VAL A 77 17.40 -17.29 10.57
N GLU A 78 17.83 -16.11 10.18
CA GLU A 78 19.18 -15.84 9.70
C GLU A 78 20.22 -15.90 10.81
N ALA A 79 21.50 -15.86 10.46
CA ALA A 79 22.60 -15.96 11.42
C ALA A 79 22.60 -14.84 12.46
N ASP A 80 22.13 -13.66 12.13
CA ASP A 80 21.97 -12.51 13.03
C ASP A 80 20.77 -12.66 13.99
N GLY A 81 19.85 -13.57 13.71
CA GLY A 81 18.62 -13.82 14.45
C GLY A 81 17.37 -13.17 13.84
N THR A 82 17.50 -12.51 12.69
CA THR A 82 16.35 -11.95 11.97
C THR A 82 15.48 -13.08 11.42
N GLU A 83 14.18 -13.01 11.68
CA GLU A 83 13.21 -13.99 11.16
C GLU A 83 12.52 -13.44 9.92
N VAL A 84 12.71 -14.10 8.79
CA VAL A 84 12.16 -13.71 7.48
C VAL A 84 11.26 -14.82 6.95
N ARG A 85 10.09 -14.47 6.46
CA ARG A 85 9.19 -15.44 5.82
C ARG A 85 9.70 -15.79 4.42
N ILE A 86 9.63 -17.07 4.05
CA ILE A 86 9.88 -17.49 2.66
C ILE A 86 8.86 -16.83 1.72
N ALA A 87 9.22 -16.67 0.45
CA ALA A 87 8.39 -16.06 -0.55
C ALA A 87 8.13 -17.02 -1.72
N PRO A 88 7.19 -17.99 -1.57
CA PRO A 88 6.77 -18.85 -2.68
C PRO A 88 6.33 -18.05 -3.91
N LEU A 89 6.36 -18.69 -5.09
CA LEU A 89 6.05 -18.03 -6.36
C LEU A 89 4.68 -17.35 -6.40
N ASP A 90 3.70 -17.90 -5.72
CA ASP A 90 2.33 -17.38 -5.68
C ASP A 90 2.21 -16.06 -4.90
N VAL A 91 3.09 -15.81 -3.91
CA VAL A 91 3.11 -14.54 -3.15
C VAL A 91 4.08 -13.51 -3.74
N GLN A 92 4.88 -13.89 -4.74
CA GLN A 92 5.78 -12.95 -5.39
C GLN A 92 5.00 -12.00 -6.31
N TYR A 93 5.32 -10.70 -6.24
CA TYR A 93 4.69 -9.69 -7.08
C TYR A 93 4.76 -10.03 -8.59
N GLN A 94 5.83 -10.68 -9.04
CA GLN A 94 6.02 -11.05 -10.45
C GLN A 94 4.94 -12.02 -10.94
N ASN A 95 4.42 -12.88 -10.06
CA ASN A 95 3.37 -13.85 -10.35
C ASN A 95 1.96 -13.37 -9.97
N ALA A 96 1.85 -12.18 -9.38
CA ALA A 96 0.56 -11.57 -9.09
C ALA A 96 -0.26 -11.37 -10.38
N SER A 97 -1.57 -11.50 -10.28
CA SER A 97 -2.48 -11.25 -11.40
C SER A 97 -2.30 -9.84 -11.97
N ILE A 98 -2.62 -9.65 -13.25
CA ILE A 98 -2.57 -8.32 -13.91
C ILE A 98 -3.38 -7.29 -13.11
N TRP A 99 -4.55 -7.69 -12.61
CA TRP A 99 -5.39 -6.83 -11.76
C TRP A 99 -4.73 -6.47 -10.44
N GLY A 100 -4.05 -7.43 -9.77
CA GLY A 100 -3.29 -7.16 -8.55
C GLY A 100 -2.17 -6.16 -8.78
N LYS A 101 -1.40 -6.32 -9.85
CA LYS A 101 -0.35 -5.39 -10.26
C LYS A 101 -0.90 -4.00 -10.56
N LEU A 102 -2.03 -3.93 -11.27
CA LEU A 102 -2.69 -2.69 -11.62
C LEU A 102 -3.14 -1.94 -10.35
N ILE A 103 -3.83 -2.63 -9.44
CA ILE A 103 -4.31 -2.05 -8.18
C ILE A 103 -3.13 -1.53 -7.36
N THR A 104 -2.08 -2.31 -7.20
CA THR A 104 -0.91 -1.91 -6.40
C THR A 104 -0.23 -0.67 -6.99
N ASN A 105 -0.08 -0.61 -8.31
CA ASN A 105 0.54 0.53 -8.97
C ASN A 105 -0.35 1.79 -8.98
N PHE A 106 -1.68 1.61 -9.04
CA PHE A 106 -2.64 2.71 -9.07
C PHE A 106 -3.00 3.23 -7.68
N ALA A 107 -2.82 2.44 -6.62
CA ALA A 107 -3.23 2.81 -5.27
C ALA A 107 -2.61 4.15 -4.80
N GLY A 108 -1.33 4.36 -5.07
CA GLY A 108 -0.64 5.62 -4.72
C GLY A 108 -1.21 6.84 -5.44
N PRO A 109 -1.17 6.89 -6.79
CA PRO A 109 -1.73 7.99 -7.56
C PRO A 109 -3.23 8.21 -7.30
N MET A 110 -4.01 7.13 -7.16
CA MET A 110 -5.44 7.22 -6.87
C MET A 110 -5.73 7.88 -5.53
N ASN A 111 -4.97 7.54 -4.49
CA ASN A 111 -5.13 8.15 -3.17
C ASN A 111 -4.87 9.66 -3.23
N ASN A 112 -3.84 10.10 -3.95
CA ASN A 112 -3.54 11.51 -4.14
C ASN A 112 -4.64 12.22 -4.94
N PHE A 113 -5.20 11.57 -5.94
CA PHE A 113 -6.33 12.10 -6.71
C PHE A 113 -7.58 12.29 -5.84
N ILE A 114 -7.94 11.27 -5.05
CA ILE A 114 -9.08 11.35 -4.12
C ILE A 114 -8.87 12.48 -3.12
N LEU A 115 -7.67 12.58 -2.53
CA LEU A 115 -7.34 13.66 -1.61
C LEU A 115 -7.48 15.03 -2.27
N GLY A 116 -7.00 15.18 -3.51
CA GLY A 116 -7.15 16.43 -4.29
C GLY A 116 -8.61 16.81 -4.50
N VAL A 117 -9.46 15.84 -4.87
CA VAL A 117 -10.90 16.06 -5.04
C VAL A 117 -11.54 16.48 -3.72
N VAL A 118 -11.22 15.83 -2.61
CA VAL A 118 -11.76 16.17 -1.28
C VAL A 118 -11.37 17.59 -0.87
N VAL A 119 -10.08 17.95 -1.02
CA VAL A 119 -9.59 19.29 -0.70
C VAL A 119 -10.27 20.34 -1.60
N PHE A 120 -10.42 20.07 -2.89
CA PHE A 120 -11.12 20.95 -3.82
C PHE A 120 -12.59 21.18 -3.41
N TRP A 121 -13.30 20.11 -3.03
CA TRP A 121 -14.67 20.23 -2.52
C TRP A 121 -14.75 21.07 -1.25
N ILE A 122 -13.83 20.86 -0.31
CA ILE A 122 -13.77 21.66 0.92
C ILE A 122 -13.56 23.14 0.58
N LEU A 123 -12.63 23.45 -0.33
CA LEU A 123 -12.36 24.82 -0.74
C LEU A 123 -13.59 25.49 -1.39
N ILE A 124 -14.28 24.80 -2.30
CA ILE A 124 -15.51 25.29 -2.90
C ILE A 124 -16.55 25.58 -1.82
N PHE A 125 -16.72 24.66 -0.87
CA PHE A 125 -17.69 24.81 0.21
C PHE A 125 -17.35 26.02 1.10
N LEU A 126 -16.09 26.20 1.47
CA LEU A 126 -15.63 27.34 2.27
C LEU A 126 -15.75 28.67 1.53
N GLN A 127 -15.67 28.66 0.20
CA GLN A 127 -15.85 29.88 -0.63
C GLN A 127 -17.33 30.21 -0.91
N GLY A 128 -18.26 29.42 -0.38
CA GLY A 128 -19.70 29.63 -0.58
C GLY A 128 -20.24 29.11 -1.91
N GLY A 129 -19.53 28.13 -2.51
CA GLY A 129 -19.94 27.44 -3.73
C GLY A 129 -19.24 27.94 -4.99
N VAL A 130 -19.67 27.39 -6.13
CA VAL A 130 -19.15 27.81 -7.46
C VAL A 130 -19.88 29.07 -7.89
N ARG A 131 -19.14 30.13 -8.13
CA ARG A 131 -19.70 31.38 -8.66
C ARG A 131 -19.88 31.28 -10.16
N ASP A 132 -21.10 31.50 -10.61
CA ASP A 132 -21.38 31.63 -12.03
C ASP A 132 -21.02 33.05 -12.50
N THR A 133 -19.95 33.19 -13.23
CA THR A 133 -19.48 34.46 -13.78
C THR A 133 -20.24 34.89 -15.04
N GLN A 134 -21.07 34.01 -15.60
CA GLN A 134 -21.86 34.31 -16.80
C GLN A 134 -23.19 35.01 -16.50
N THR A 135 -23.51 35.18 -15.23
CA THR A 135 -24.76 35.83 -14.79
C THR A 135 -24.47 37.16 -14.11
N ASN A 136 -25.45 38.08 -14.18
CA ASN A 136 -25.51 39.32 -13.42
C ASN A 136 -26.41 39.23 -12.18
N LEU A 137 -26.80 38.01 -11.80
CA LEU A 137 -27.49 37.73 -10.55
C LEU A 137 -26.49 37.72 -9.39
N PHE A 138 -26.84 38.31 -8.27
CA PHE A 138 -26.03 38.30 -7.06
C PHE A 138 -26.90 38.06 -5.83
N HIS A 139 -26.30 37.49 -4.82
CA HIS A 139 -26.88 37.24 -3.52
C HIS A 139 -26.44 38.32 -2.55
N VAL A 140 -27.41 39.01 -1.94
CA VAL A 140 -27.15 40.09 -0.99
C VAL A 140 -26.83 39.49 0.37
N MET A 141 -25.65 39.77 0.90
CA MET A 141 -25.31 39.34 2.26
C MET A 141 -26.22 40.01 3.29
N PRO A 142 -26.79 39.28 4.26
CA PRO A 142 -27.75 39.81 5.22
C PRO A 142 -27.28 41.03 6.00
N GLU A 143 -25.97 41.14 6.24
CA GLU A 143 -25.38 42.28 6.95
C GLU A 143 -24.70 43.31 6.03
N GLY A 144 -24.80 43.13 4.72
CA GLY A 144 -24.18 43.97 3.71
C GLY A 144 -24.85 45.33 3.55
N ALA A 145 -24.18 46.28 2.94
CA ALA A 145 -24.70 47.63 2.67
C ALA A 145 -25.98 47.61 1.82
N LEU A 146 -26.09 46.67 0.88
CA LEU A 146 -27.26 46.52 0.01
C LEU A 146 -28.49 46.00 0.77
N ALA A 147 -28.30 45.12 1.76
CA ALA A 147 -29.40 44.67 2.63
C ALA A 147 -29.96 45.83 3.46
N LYS A 148 -29.12 46.72 3.95
CA LYS A 148 -29.52 47.91 4.74
C LYS A 148 -30.36 48.90 3.96
N VAL A 149 -30.24 48.95 2.64
CA VAL A 149 -31.05 49.81 1.77
C VAL A 149 -32.27 49.09 1.17
N GLY A 150 -32.53 47.88 1.63
CA GLY A 150 -33.76 47.14 1.27
C GLY A 150 -33.70 46.40 -0.06
N VAL A 151 -32.50 46.09 -0.58
CA VAL A 151 -32.38 45.26 -1.76
C VAL A 151 -32.72 43.80 -1.41
N ALA A 152 -33.50 43.13 -2.25
CA ALA A 152 -33.91 41.75 -2.05
C ALA A 152 -32.68 40.80 -1.94
N GLU A 153 -32.87 39.69 -1.23
CA GLU A 153 -31.85 38.68 -0.96
C GLU A 153 -31.17 38.18 -2.24
N THR A 154 -31.92 38.12 -3.35
CA THR A 154 -31.35 37.84 -4.70
C THR A 154 -31.78 38.99 -5.62
N ALA A 155 -30.81 39.62 -6.23
CA ALA A 155 -31.02 40.75 -7.12
C ALA A 155 -30.21 40.64 -8.38
N GLN A 156 -30.62 41.33 -9.44
CA GLN A 156 -29.94 41.37 -10.72
C GLN A 156 -29.41 42.78 -10.96
N ILE A 157 -28.12 42.90 -11.26
CA ILE A 157 -27.53 44.17 -11.68
C ILE A 157 -27.72 44.31 -13.17
N THR A 158 -28.52 45.26 -13.58
CA THR A 158 -28.77 45.54 -15.01
C THR A 158 -27.95 46.68 -15.54
N LYS A 159 -27.52 47.62 -14.66
CA LYS A 159 -26.76 48.78 -15.06
C LYS A 159 -25.92 49.36 -13.91
N VAL A 160 -24.71 49.78 -14.18
CA VAL A 160 -23.87 50.56 -13.26
C VAL A 160 -23.46 51.84 -13.93
N GLY A 161 -23.94 52.97 -13.40
CA GLY A 161 -23.71 54.28 -14.07
C GLY A 161 -24.36 54.31 -15.45
N SER A 162 -23.59 54.49 -16.48
CA SER A 162 -24.01 54.50 -17.90
C SER A 162 -23.82 53.14 -18.59
N HIS A 163 -23.18 52.18 -17.96
CA HIS A 163 -22.80 50.86 -18.56
C HIS A 163 -23.85 49.79 -18.23
N GLU A 164 -24.27 49.07 -19.26
CA GLU A 164 -25.16 47.93 -19.13
C GLU A 164 -24.35 46.70 -18.66
N VAL A 165 -24.88 45.97 -17.67
CA VAL A 165 -24.22 44.79 -17.06
C VAL A 165 -24.97 43.54 -17.45
N LYS A 166 -24.30 42.60 -18.14
CA LYS A 166 -24.86 41.34 -18.59
C LYS A 166 -24.27 40.16 -17.84
N ASN A 167 -23.07 40.30 -17.34
CA ASN A 167 -22.35 39.25 -16.62
C ASN A 167 -21.40 39.85 -15.55
N TRP A 168 -20.78 39.00 -14.74
CA TRP A 168 -19.87 39.44 -13.69
C TRP A 168 -18.62 40.17 -14.20
N GLN A 169 -18.16 39.86 -15.41
CA GLN A 169 -16.97 40.50 -15.99
C GLN A 169 -17.21 41.98 -16.29
N ASP A 170 -18.45 42.35 -16.67
CA ASP A 170 -18.82 43.74 -16.95
C ASP A 170 -18.80 44.60 -15.67
N LEU A 171 -18.79 43.99 -14.49
CA LEU A 171 -18.68 44.68 -13.20
C LEU A 171 -17.27 44.95 -12.75
N THR A 172 -16.27 44.26 -13.33
CA THR A 172 -14.88 44.29 -12.90
C THR A 172 -13.97 45.09 -13.87
N GLN A 173 -14.51 45.62 -14.94
CA GLN A 173 -13.87 46.55 -15.86
C GLN A 173 -14.21 48.00 -15.46
#